data_4df0d5ffffbab58a829d92d9c4f098d3
#
_entry.id   4df0d5ffffbab58a829d92d9c4f098d3
#
_cell.length_a   1.000
_cell.length_b   1.000
_cell.length_c   1.000
_cell.angle_alpha   90.00
_cell.angle_beta   90.00
_cell.angle_gamma   90.00
#
_symmetry.space_group_name_H-M   'P 1'
#
loop_
_entity.id
_entity.type
_entity.pdbx_description
1 polymer ?
#
loop_
_entity_poly.entity_id
_entity_poly.type
_entity_poly.pdbx_seq_one_letter_code
_entity_poly.pdbx_strand_id
1 'polypeptide(L)'
;MGQEASKPLPGTKLRVIGAGLPRTGTASFSKALEILLQGPVYHGGTQNCKGPSFNLRSWIAVLEHTPIRSLGDEEFVLGRISTLTDGYAAITSAPGHCFVPELMRLYPEAKVICTIRDPEAWDKSIDAIATASLQWYLRIILFPLSPMRYFPRYLDTLAAGRWAEIYHTSGKPTTHVGRQVWERHIQHLKEVVPPNRLMFFNVRDGWEPLCEALGLDVPKGIEFPRVNERAAIEVFAKEQVVKGLVRWFIILTAIIGVWQIWLRL
;
A
#
# COMPACT_ATOMS: atom_id res chain seq x y z
N MET A 1 -13.26 -12.10 6.15
CA MET A 1 -13.55 -11.03 5.17
C MET A 1 -12.32 -10.15 5.03
N GLY A 2 -11.89 -9.83 3.82
CA GLY A 2 -10.79 -8.90 3.58
C GLY A 2 -11.21 -7.46 3.89
N GLN A 3 -10.24 -6.61 4.23
CA GLN A 3 -10.46 -5.18 4.48
C GLN A 3 -11.01 -4.51 3.20
N GLU A 4 -12.07 -3.73 3.34
CA GLU A 4 -12.59 -2.86 2.29
C GLU A 4 -11.83 -1.53 2.25
N ALA A 5 -11.84 -0.84 1.10
CA ALA A 5 -11.25 0.48 0.99
C ALA A 5 -12.06 1.49 1.83
N SER A 6 -11.41 2.09 2.82
CA SER A 6 -12.03 3.12 3.65
C SER A 6 -12.26 4.40 2.84
N LYS A 7 -13.32 5.15 3.16
CA LYS A 7 -13.63 6.42 2.51
C LYS A 7 -13.10 7.58 3.37
N PRO A 8 -12.54 8.63 2.76
CA PRO A 8 -12.10 9.79 3.52
C PRO A 8 -13.28 10.48 4.21
N LEU A 9 -13.04 11.00 5.40
CA LEU A 9 -14.00 11.78 6.18
C LEU A 9 -13.49 13.23 6.25
N PRO A 10 -14.17 14.19 5.61
CA PRO A 10 -13.73 15.58 5.59
C PRO A 10 -13.46 16.14 6.98
N GLY A 11 -12.35 16.88 7.13
CA GLY A 11 -11.93 17.46 8.41
C GLY A 11 -11.13 16.51 9.32
N THR A 12 -10.99 15.24 8.97
CA THR A 12 -10.12 14.31 9.71
C THR A 12 -8.65 14.69 9.47
N LYS A 13 -7.88 14.81 10.57
CA LYS A 13 -6.45 15.11 10.52
C LYS A 13 -5.63 13.83 10.66
N LEU A 14 -4.58 13.69 9.84
CA LEU A 14 -3.67 12.55 9.91
C LEU A 14 -2.82 12.62 11.18
N ARG A 15 -2.94 11.61 12.04
CA ARG A 15 -2.28 11.49 13.34
C ARG A 15 -1.19 10.42 13.37
N VAL A 16 -1.25 9.43 12.46
CA VAL A 16 -0.30 8.32 12.43
C VAL A 16 0.20 8.07 11.00
N ILE A 17 1.52 8.00 10.89
CA ILE A 17 2.24 7.55 9.70
C ILE A 17 2.70 6.11 9.97
N GLY A 18 2.04 5.13 9.37
CA GLY A 18 2.40 3.72 9.44
C GLY A 18 3.55 3.40 8.49
N ALA A 19 4.75 3.38 9.03
CA ALA A 19 5.99 3.18 8.29
C ALA A 19 6.37 1.71 8.07
N GLY A 20 5.57 0.75 8.52
CA GLY A 20 5.89 -0.68 8.37
C GLY A 20 5.85 -1.16 6.94
N LEU A 21 6.80 -2.02 6.58
CA LEU A 21 6.82 -2.72 5.30
C LEU A 21 5.53 -3.54 5.09
N PRO A 22 5.07 -3.74 3.86
CA PRO A 22 4.00 -4.70 3.58
C PRO A 22 4.33 -6.06 4.22
N ARG A 23 3.31 -6.78 4.70
CA ARG A 23 3.44 -8.10 5.36
C ARG A 23 3.97 -8.09 6.78
N THR A 24 4.07 -6.95 7.44
CA THR A 24 4.41 -6.82 8.86
C THR A 24 3.19 -6.76 9.80
N GLY A 25 1.99 -7.10 9.29
CA GLY A 25 0.73 -6.99 10.03
C GLY A 25 0.02 -5.65 9.83
N THR A 26 0.33 -4.93 8.75
CA THR A 26 -0.20 -3.60 8.45
C THR A 26 -1.73 -3.55 8.37
N ALA A 27 -2.40 -4.63 7.94
CA ALA A 27 -3.86 -4.68 7.89
C ALA A 27 -4.49 -4.76 9.31
N SER A 28 -3.92 -5.55 10.21
CA SER A 28 -4.34 -5.60 11.61
C SER A 28 -4.09 -4.26 12.31
N PHE A 29 -2.93 -3.67 12.07
CA PHE A 29 -2.55 -2.35 12.57
C PHE A 29 -3.51 -1.26 12.07
N SER A 30 -3.85 -1.26 10.77
CA SER A 30 -4.82 -0.30 10.21
C SER A 30 -6.17 -0.41 10.89
N LYS A 31 -6.64 -1.64 11.13
CA LYS A 31 -7.91 -1.87 11.83
C LYS A 31 -7.88 -1.41 13.29
N ALA A 32 -6.74 -1.62 13.97
CA ALA A 32 -6.54 -1.10 15.32
C ALA A 32 -6.56 0.45 15.34
N LEU A 33 -5.92 1.09 14.37
CA LEU A 33 -5.93 2.55 14.24
C LEU A 33 -7.33 3.10 13.94
N GLU A 34 -8.14 2.43 13.12
CA GLU A 34 -9.55 2.82 12.88
C GLU A 34 -10.34 2.88 14.20
N ILE A 35 -10.13 1.89 15.08
CA ILE A 35 -10.79 1.81 16.39
C ILE A 35 -10.28 2.94 17.31
N LEU A 36 -8.96 3.10 17.44
CA LEU A 36 -8.36 4.07 18.36
C LEU A 36 -8.56 5.52 17.94
N LEU A 37 -8.45 5.80 16.66
CA LEU A 37 -8.52 7.16 16.12
C LEU A 37 -9.95 7.57 15.75
N GLN A 38 -10.90 6.64 15.79
CA GLN A 38 -12.31 6.82 15.40
C GLN A 38 -12.44 7.50 14.02
N GLY A 39 -11.56 7.11 13.08
CA GLY A 39 -11.49 7.72 11.77
C GLY A 39 -10.94 6.74 10.71
N PRO A 40 -11.14 7.06 9.42
CA PRO A 40 -10.71 6.18 8.34
C PRO A 40 -9.19 6.12 8.24
N VAL A 41 -8.67 4.93 7.90
CA VAL A 41 -7.25 4.69 7.68
C VAL A 41 -6.99 4.39 6.21
N TYR A 42 -6.05 5.11 5.59
CA TYR A 42 -5.58 4.83 4.24
C TYR A 42 -4.61 3.63 4.26
N HIS A 43 -5.12 2.41 4.13
CA HIS A 43 -4.26 1.24 3.95
C HIS A 43 -3.87 1.09 2.49
N GLY A 44 -2.63 1.41 2.14
CA GLY A 44 -2.17 1.53 0.75
C GLY A 44 -2.49 0.32 -0.12
N GLY A 45 -2.21 -0.89 0.34
CA GLY A 45 -2.53 -2.12 -0.40
C GLY A 45 -4.02 -2.25 -0.73
N THR A 46 -4.90 -1.97 0.24
CA THR A 46 -6.36 -2.03 0.03
C THR A 46 -6.85 -0.90 -0.85
N GLN A 47 -6.39 0.33 -0.61
CA GLN A 47 -6.79 1.51 -1.38
C GLN A 47 -6.37 1.43 -2.85
N ASN A 48 -5.19 0.88 -3.12
CA ASN A 48 -4.69 0.71 -4.49
C ASN A 48 -5.40 -0.40 -5.26
N CYS A 49 -5.82 -1.47 -4.58
CA CYS A 49 -6.45 -2.62 -5.23
C CYS A 49 -7.97 -2.53 -5.31
N LYS A 50 -8.63 -1.97 -4.29
CA LYS A 50 -10.10 -1.94 -4.15
C LYS A 50 -10.69 -0.54 -4.17
N GLY A 51 -9.88 0.49 -3.98
CA GLY A 51 -10.29 1.88 -4.02
C GLY A 51 -10.51 2.43 -5.43
N PRO A 52 -10.84 3.72 -5.56
CA PRO A 52 -10.95 4.39 -6.84
C PRO A 52 -9.66 4.31 -7.65
N SER A 53 -9.77 4.22 -8.98
CA SER A 53 -8.60 4.21 -9.88
C SER A 53 -7.73 5.46 -9.76
N PHE A 54 -8.28 6.54 -9.24
CA PHE A 54 -7.56 7.75 -8.88
C PHE A 54 -6.40 7.48 -7.92
N ASN A 55 -6.58 6.64 -6.90
CA ASN A 55 -5.54 6.33 -5.91
C ASN A 55 -4.30 5.73 -6.59
N LEU A 56 -4.49 4.66 -7.34
CA LEU A 56 -3.39 3.96 -7.99
C LEU A 56 -2.69 4.83 -9.05
N ARG A 57 -3.46 5.59 -9.83
CA ARG A 57 -2.92 6.53 -10.81
C ARG A 57 -2.13 7.68 -10.16
N SER A 58 -2.63 8.20 -9.04
CA SER A 58 -1.93 9.25 -8.29
C SER A 58 -0.62 8.75 -7.71
N TRP A 59 -0.60 7.53 -7.16
CA TRP A 59 0.65 6.92 -6.69
C TRP A 59 1.65 6.66 -7.83
N ILE A 60 1.19 6.22 -9.00
CA ILE A 60 2.07 6.09 -10.17
C ILE A 60 2.70 7.46 -10.50
N ALA A 61 1.89 8.52 -10.57
CA ALA A 61 2.39 9.85 -10.85
C ALA A 61 3.39 10.34 -9.78
N VAL A 62 3.15 10.10 -8.50
CA VAL A 62 4.09 10.40 -7.40
C VAL A 62 5.40 9.64 -7.60
N LEU A 63 5.34 8.34 -7.90
CA LEU A 63 6.52 7.49 -8.06
C LEU A 63 7.34 7.87 -9.31
N GLU A 64 6.72 8.37 -10.37
CA GLU A 64 7.40 8.86 -11.57
C GLU A 64 8.22 10.15 -11.33
N HIS A 65 7.94 10.88 -10.23
CA HIS A 65 8.73 12.03 -9.76
C HIS A 65 9.77 11.63 -8.70
N THR A 66 10.14 10.35 -8.61
CA THR A 66 11.17 9.85 -7.70
C THR A 66 12.32 9.17 -8.47
N PRO A 67 13.57 9.33 -8.06
CA PRO A 67 14.04 10.18 -6.93
C PRO A 67 13.71 11.66 -7.13
N ILE A 68 13.35 12.35 -6.05
CA ILE A 68 13.08 13.80 -6.07
C ILE A 68 14.37 14.54 -6.43
N ARG A 69 14.39 15.27 -7.56
CA ARG A 69 15.59 15.94 -8.10
C ARG A 69 15.43 17.46 -8.21
N SER A 70 14.23 17.97 -8.10
CA SER A 70 13.93 19.39 -8.24
C SER A 70 12.88 19.84 -7.23
N LEU A 71 12.80 21.14 -6.99
CA LEU A 71 11.70 21.73 -6.20
C LEU A 71 10.33 21.43 -6.80
N GLY A 72 10.22 21.40 -8.14
CA GLY A 72 8.99 21.04 -8.83
C GLY A 72 8.55 19.60 -8.58
N ASP A 73 9.49 18.62 -8.54
CA ASP A 73 9.20 17.25 -8.17
C ASP A 73 8.69 17.18 -6.72
N GLU A 74 9.34 17.91 -5.82
CA GLU A 74 8.98 17.94 -4.41
C GLU A 74 7.59 18.53 -4.19
N GLU A 75 7.28 19.66 -4.78
CA GLU A 75 5.96 20.29 -4.71
C GLU A 75 4.87 19.38 -5.28
N PHE A 76 5.14 18.73 -6.41
CA PHE A 76 4.22 17.78 -7.02
C PHE A 76 3.95 16.58 -6.09
N VAL A 77 5.01 15.96 -5.55
CA VAL A 77 4.92 14.82 -4.65
C VAL A 77 4.14 15.17 -3.39
N LEU A 78 4.49 16.27 -2.72
CA LEU A 78 3.81 16.74 -1.51
C LEU A 78 2.34 17.06 -1.77
N GLY A 79 2.03 17.80 -2.83
CA GLY A 79 0.65 18.16 -3.19
C GLY A 79 -0.20 16.94 -3.52
N ARG A 80 0.36 15.94 -4.21
CA ARG A 80 -0.36 14.72 -4.55
C ARG A 80 -0.57 13.81 -3.35
N ILE A 81 0.44 13.66 -2.48
CA ILE A 81 0.32 12.89 -1.23
C ILE A 81 -0.71 13.56 -0.31
N SER A 82 -0.68 14.87 -0.16
CA SER A 82 -1.68 15.62 0.61
C SER A 82 -3.10 15.32 0.13
N THR A 83 -3.34 15.37 -1.19
CA THR A 83 -4.65 15.03 -1.79
C THR A 83 -5.08 13.58 -1.50
N LEU A 84 -4.15 12.62 -1.54
CA LEU A 84 -4.42 11.21 -1.29
C LEU A 84 -4.75 10.92 0.17
N THR A 85 -4.18 11.68 1.08
CA THR A 85 -4.28 11.46 2.54
C THR A 85 -5.28 12.38 3.22
N ASP A 86 -5.86 13.33 2.48
CA ASP A 86 -6.90 14.22 3.02
C ASP A 86 -8.13 13.43 3.48
N GLY A 87 -8.61 13.76 4.68
CA GLY A 87 -9.75 13.09 5.29
C GLY A 87 -9.44 11.72 5.93
N TYR A 88 -8.15 11.34 6.07
CA TYR A 88 -7.76 10.12 6.76
C TYR A 88 -7.04 10.39 8.08
N ALA A 89 -7.32 9.55 9.09
CA ALA A 89 -6.69 9.63 10.40
C ALA A 89 -5.27 9.02 10.43
N ALA A 90 -4.99 8.11 9.52
CA ALA A 90 -3.67 7.48 9.35
C ALA A 90 -3.45 7.00 7.92
N ILE A 91 -2.17 6.85 7.55
CA ILE A 91 -1.74 6.13 6.34
C ILE A 91 -0.86 4.95 6.74
N THR A 92 -1.00 3.79 6.06
CA THR A 92 -0.22 2.58 6.36
C THR A 92 0.12 1.80 5.08
N SER A 93 1.15 0.95 5.15
CA SER A 93 1.54 0.04 4.07
C SER A 93 2.08 0.76 2.81
N ALA A 94 2.28 -0.01 1.71
CA ALA A 94 2.85 0.51 0.45
C ALA A 94 1.85 1.36 -0.34
N PRO A 95 2.32 2.46 -0.96
CA PRO A 95 3.70 2.94 -0.98
C PRO A 95 4.01 3.96 0.12
N GLY A 96 3.05 4.30 1.01
CA GLY A 96 3.19 5.32 2.05
C GLY A 96 4.44 5.17 2.93
N HIS A 97 4.85 3.92 3.24
CA HIS A 97 6.06 3.66 4.03
C HIS A 97 7.37 4.14 3.36
N CYS A 98 7.35 4.35 2.04
CA CYS A 98 8.49 4.91 1.31
C CYS A 98 8.54 6.45 1.35
N PHE A 99 7.49 7.11 1.81
CA PHE A 99 7.33 8.57 1.81
C PHE A 99 7.23 9.15 3.22
N VAL A 100 7.91 8.53 4.19
CA VAL A 100 7.87 8.98 5.59
C VAL A 100 8.40 10.40 5.75
N PRO A 101 9.51 10.84 5.12
CA PRO A 101 9.98 12.22 5.21
C PRO A 101 8.94 13.24 4.70
N GLU A 102 8.33 12.97 3.55
CA GLU A 102 7.32 13.82 2.92
C GLU A 102 6.05 13.89 3.78
N LEU A 103 5.61 12.74 4.32
CA LEU A 103 4.48 12.66 5.22
C LEU A 103 4.74 13.41 6.54
N MET A 104 5.96 13.36 7.09
CA MET A 104 6.32 14.12 8.28
C MET A 104 6.33 15.63 8.05
N ARG A 105 6.65 16.08 6.82
CA ARG A 105 6.56 17.51 6.45
C ARG A 105 5.11 17.98 6.34
N LEU A 106 4.24 17.15 5.75
CA LEU A 106 2.80 17.45 5.65
C LEU A 106 2.09 17.38 7.00
N TYR A 107 2.55 16.48 7.88
CA TYR A 107 1.91 16.17 9.16
C TYR A 107 2.94 16.16 10.28
N PRO A 108 3.44 17.35 10.71
CA PRO A 108 4.54 17.44 11.69
C PRO A 108 4.19 16.85 13.06
N GLU A 109 2.92 16.82 13.43
CA GLU A 109 2.45 16.27 14.71
C GLU A 109 2.17 14.75 14.66
N ALA A 110 2.20 14.14 13.46
CA ALA A 110 1.89 12.71 13.34
C ALA A 110 2.99 11.84 13.95
N LYS A 111 2.59 10.79 14.68
CA LYS A 111 3.50 9.75 15.17
C LYS A 111 3.89 8.81 14.01
N VAL A 112 5.15 8.41 13.96
CA VAL A 112 5.66 7.42 13.00
C VAL A 112 5.74 6.07 13.68
N ILE A 113 4.92 5.11 13.25
CA ILE A 113 4.86 3.78 13.83
C ILE A 113 5.21 2.76 12.75
N CYS A 114 6.34 2.08 12.93
CA CYS A 114 6.80 1.02 12.05
C CYS A 114 6.36 -0.34 12.60
N THR A 115 5.42 -1.00 11.92
CA THR A 115 5.08 -2.38 12.26
C THR A 115 6.23 -3.30 11.89
N ILE A 116 6.62 -4.16 12.82
CA ILE A 116 7.71 -5.15 12.68
C ILE A 116 7.22 -6.57 12.90
N ARG A 117 7.98 -7.53 12.40
CA ARG A 117 7.84 -8.96 12.68
C ARG A 117 9.19 -9.65 12.54
N ASP A 118 9.24 -10.92 12.76
CA ASP A 118 10.44 -11.72 12.49
C ASP A 118 10.90 -11.57 11.03
N PRO A 119 12.20 -11.20 10.79
CA PRO A 119 12.70 -10.90 9.45
C PRO A 119 12.64 -12.08 8.47
N GLU A 120 12.87 -13.33 8.95
CA GLU A 120 12.82 -14.51 8.08
C GLU A 120 11.38 -14.84 7.68
N ALA A 121 10.45 -14.72 8.63
CA ALA A 121 9.03 -14.89 8.36
C ALA A 121 8.49 -13.78 7.45
N TRP A 122 9.04 -12.58 7.53
CA TRP A 122 8.72 -11.49 6.62
C TRP A 122 9.22 -11.78 5.19
N ASP A 123 10.49 -12.16 5.04
CA ASP A 123 11.12 -12.45 3.75
C ASP A 123 10.33 -13.50 2.97
N LYS A 124 10.04 -14.64 3.58
CA LYS A 124 9.19 -15.67 2.98
C LYS A 124 7.80 -15.16 2.57
N SER A 125 7.22 -14.27 3.37
CA SER A 125 5.87 -13.74 3.13
C SER A 125 5.82 -12.71 2.00
N ILE A 126 6.86 -11.88 1.87
CA ILE A 126 6.92 -10.86 0.83
C ILE A 126 7.27 -11.49 -0.53
N ASP A 127 8.18 -12.45 -0.58
CA ASP A 127 8.56 -13.17 -1.79
C ASP A 127 7.38 -13.92 -2.41
N ALA A 128 6.53 -14.53 -1.57
CA ALA A 128 5.33 -15.19 -2.07
C ALA A 128 4.37 -14.23 -2.78
N ILE A 129 4.22 -13.00 -2.25
CA ILE A 129 3.37 -11.98 -2.87
C ILE A 129 4.04 -11.37 -4.10
N ALA A 130 5.34 -11.08 -4.04
CA ALA A 130 6.09 -10.57 -5.18
C ALA A 130 6.00 -11.55 -6.35
N THR A 131 6.23 -12.85 -6.09
CA THR A 131 6.10 -13.90 -7.11
C THR A 131 4.71 -13.94 -7.72
N ALA A 132 3.65 -13.90 -6.91
CA ALA A 132 2.28 -13.92 -7.41
C ALA A 132 1.92 -12.65 -8.22
N SER A 133 2.47 -11.49 -7.84
CA SER A 133 2.13 -10.19 -8.43
C SER A 133 2.90 -9.88 -9.72
N LEU A 134 4.05 -10.50 -9.94
CA LEU A 134 4.95 -10.21 -11.07
C LEU A 134 4.79 -11.19 -12.25
N GLN A 135 3.73 -12.00 -12.27
CA GLN A 135 3.46 -12.91 -13.39
C GLN A 135 3.16 -12.11 -14.66
N TRP A 136 3.88 -12.43 -15.75
CA TRP A 136 3.80 -11.67 -17.01
C TRP A 136 2.38 -11.60 -17.60
N TYR A 137 1.60 -12.66 -17.44
CA TYR A 137 0.23 -12.75 -17.97
C TYR A 137 -0.75 -11.80 -17.26
N LEU A 138 -0.43 -11.34 -16.05
CA LEU A 138 -1.28 -10.40 -15.33
C LEU A 138 -1.43 -9.06 -16.06
N ARG A 139 -0.42 -8.63 -16.81
CA ARG A 139 -0.51 -7.42 -17.65
C ARG A 139 -1.64 -7.51 -18.67
N ILE A 140 -1.84 -8.72 -19.24
CA ILE A 140 -2.89 -8.99 -20.22
C ILE A 140 -4.22 -9.19 -19.51
N ILE A 141 -4.29 -10.08 -18.52
CA ILE A 141 -5.54 -10.42 -17.83
C ILE A 141 -6.17 -9.23 -17.15
N LEU A 142 -5.37 -8.37 -16.48
CA LEU A 142 -5.87 -7.22 -15.73
C LEU A 142 -6.17 -6.01 -16.63
N PHE A 143 -5.75 -6.01 -17.88
CA PHE A 143 -5.93 -4.86 -18.78
C PHE A 143 -7.39 -4.36 -18.88
N PRO A 144 -8.43 -5.20 -19.02
CA PRO A 144 -9.81 -4.73 -19.09
C PRO A 144 -10.42 -4.36 -17.73
N LEU A 145 -9.65 -4.43 -16.62
CA LEU A 145 -10.15 -4.17 -15.27
C LEU A 145 -9.66 -2.84 -14.72
N SER A 146 -10.55 -1.96 -14.29
CA SER A 146 -10.19 -0.78 -13.51
C SER A 146 -10.52 -1.05 -12.03
N PRO A 147 -9.61 -0.71 -11.08
CA PRO A 147 -8.32 -0.02 -11.26
C PRO A 147 -7.14 -0.94 -11.63
N MET A 148 -7.30 -2.25 -11.59
CA MET A 148 -6.23 -3.24 -11.64
C MET A 148 -5.37 -3.21 -12.91
N ARG A 149 -5.85 -2.60 -14.03
CA ARG A 149 -5.02 -2.40 -15.24
C ARG A 149 -3.76 -1.59 -14.99
N TYR A 150 -3.76 -0.74 -13.96
CA TYR A 150 -2.63 0.10 -13.59
C TYR A 150 -1.66 -0.58 -12.63
N PHE A 151 -2.05 -1.71 -12.04
CA PHE A 151 -1.27 -2.39 -11.01
C PHE A 151 0.13 -2.85 -11.48
N PRO A 152 0.30 -3.44 -12.70
CA PRO A 152 1.63 -3.76 -13.17
C PRO A 152 2.55 -2.54 -13.34
N ARG A 153 2.02 -1.42 -13.88
CA ARG A 153 2.77 -0.16 -14.00
C ARG A 153 3.15 0.39 -12.64
N TYR A 154 2.25 0.31 -11.66
CA TYR A 154 2.54 0.72 -10.29
C TYR A 154 3.72 -0.05 -9.70
N LEU A 155 3.79 -1.37 -9.89
CA LEU A 155 4.93 -2.17 -9.42
C LEU A 155 6.25 -1.78 -10.13
N ASP A 156 6.19 -1.54 -11.43
CA ASP A 156 7.36 -1.10 -12.20
C ASP A 156 7.87 0.27 -11.72
N THR A 157 6.97 1.25 -11.56
CA THR A 157 7.35 2.60 -11.12
C THR A 157 7.82 2.63 -9.67
N LEU A 158 7.20 1.82 -8.78
CA LEU A 158 7.65 1.68 -7.40
C LEU A 158 9.08 1.14 -7.35
N ALA A 159 9.35 0.07 -8.08
CA ALA A 159 10.68 -0.56 -8.10
C ALA A 159 11.75 0.36 -8.71
N ALA A 160 11.43 1.05 -9.81
CA ALA A 160 12.38 1.91 -10.52
C ALA A 160 12.70 3.23 -9.78
N GLY A 161 11.74 3.76 -9.02
CA GLY A 161 11.86 5.03 -8.33
C GLY A 161 12.25 4.88 -6.86
N ARG A 162 11.30 5.21 -5.98
CA ARG A 162 11.52 5.35 -4.53
C ARG A 162 12.04 4.09 -3.84
N TRP A 163 11.62 2.91 -4.29
CA TRP A 163 12.11 1.65 -3.74
C TRP A 163 13.60 1.45 -4.01
N ALA A 164 14.06 1.67 -5.25
CA ALA A 164 15.47 1.57 -5.60
C ALA A 164 16.32 2.58 -4.84
N GLU A 165 15.82 3.79 -4.65
CA GLU A 165 16.49 4.87 -3.91
C GLU A 165 16.72 4.49 -2.45
N ILE A 166 15.68 3.99 -1.75
CA ILE A 166 15.79 3.68 -0.32
C ILE A 166 16.56 2.39 -0.07
N TYR A 167 16.32 1.35 -0.88
CA TYR A 167 16.82 0.00 -0.62
C TYR A 167 18.02 -0.38 -1.49
N HIS A 168 18.52 0.53 -2.33
CA HIS A 168 19.68 0.32 -3.20
C HIS A 168 19.52 -0.91 -4.11
N THR A 169 18.34 -1.10 -4.68
CA THR A 169 18.03 -2.22 -5.57
C THR A 169 18.29 -1.87 -7.03
N SER A 170 18.16 -2.86 -7.92
CA SER A 170 18.39 -2.70 -9.36
C SER A 170 17.39 -1.79 -10.10
N GLY A 171 16.36 -1.30 -9.41
CA GLY A 171 15.28 -0.54 -10.04
C GLY A 171 14.30 -1.38 -10.86
N LYS A 172 14.40 -2.70 -10.77
CA LYS A 172 13.48 -3.64 -11.45
C LYS A 172 12.67 -4.43 -10.42
N PRO A 173 11.37 -4.69 -10.68
CA PRO A 173 10.60 -5.59 -9.84
C PRO A 173 11.28 -6.97 -9.74
N THR A 174 11.31 -7.53 -8.55
CA THR A 174 11.92 -8.83 -8.27
C THR A 174 10.98 -9.72 -7.48
N THR A 175 11.01 -11.00 -7.75
CA THR A 175 10.29 -12.03 -6.99
C THR A 175 11.00 -12.42 -5.70
N HIS A 176 12.26 -12.02 -5.55
CA HIS A 176 13.06 -12.23 -4.36
C HIS A 176 13.50 -10.88 -3.80
N VAL A 177 12.81 -10.45 -2.75
CA VAL A 177 13.01 -9.12 -2.14
C VAL A 177 14.25 -9.08 -1.27
N GLY A 178 14.43 -10.11 -0.45
CA GLY A 178 15.62 -10.31 0.37
C GLY A 178 15.59 -9.58 1.71
N ARG A 179 16.20 -10.23 2.71
CA ARG A 179 16.30 -9.74 4.09
C ARG A 179 17.02 -8.37 4.19
N GLN A 180 17.92 -8.08 3.27
CA GLN A 180 18.64 -6.79 3.22
C GLN A 180 17.69 -5.58 3.08
N VAL A 181 16.54 -5.75 2.42
CA VAL A 181 15.52 -4.70 2.32
C VAL A 181 14.93 -4.39 3.70
N TRP A 182 14.67 -5.42 4.50
CA TRP A 182 14.22 -5.27 5.88
C TRP A 182 15.23 -4.50 6.72
N GLU A 183 16.50 -4.92 6.71
CA GLU A 183 17.55 -4.30 7.49
C GLU A 183 17.76 -2.83 7.08
N ARG A 184 17.81 -2.58 5.77
CA ARG A 184 17.95 -1.22 5.25
C ARG A 184 16.73 -0.35 5.58
N HIS A 185 15.53 -0.91 5.60
CA HIS A 185 14.31 -0.17 5.98
C HIS A 185 14.37 0.31 7.44
N ILE A 186 14.73 -0.57 8.35
CA ILE A 186 14.89 -0.21 9.78
C ILE A 186 15.97 0.86 9.96
N GLN A 187 17.10 0.71 9.27
CA GLN A 187 18.17 1.70 9.29
C GLN A 187 17.70 3.04 8.72
N HIS A 188 17.08 3.05 7.54
CA HIS A 188 16.55 4.24 6.91
C HIS A 188 15.58 5.01 7.83
N LEU A 189 14.65 4.33 8.47
CA LEU A 189 13.73 4.98 9.41
C LEU A 189 14.46 5.62 10.59
N LYS A 190 15.52 4.99 11.13
CA LYS A 190 16.34 5.57 12.20
C LYS A 190 17.15 6.78 11.73
N GLU A 191 17.49 6.86 10.44
CA GLU A 191 18.20 7.99 9.83
C GLU A 191 17.29 9.21 9.60
N VAL A 192 16.04 8.98 9.16
CA VAL A 192 15.13 10.05 8.70
C VAL A 192 14.09 10.48 9.73
N VAL A 193 13.80 9.66 10.76
CA VAL A 193 12.78 9.96 11.78
C VAL A 193 13.42 10.26 13.12
N PRO A 194 13.09 11.40 13.75
CA PRO A 194 13.57 11.70 15.10
C PRO A 194 13.18 10.59 16.10
N PRO A 195 14.10 10.18 17.01
CA PRO A 195 13.86 9.06 17.92
C PRO A 195 12.58 9.18 18.79
N ASN A 196 12.23 10.39 19.19
CA ASN A 196 11.03 10.67 19.98
C ASN A 196 9.71 10.58 19.21
N ARG A 197 9.78 10.47 17.87
CA ARG A 197 8.63 10.29 16.98
C ARG A 197 8.51 8.88 16.40
N LEU A 198 9.58 8.06 16.46
CA LEU A 198 9.65 6.72 15.88
C LEU A 198 9.33 5.67 16.94
N MET A 199 8.37 4.82 16.63
CA MET A 199 8.07 3.60 17.39
C MET A 199 8.14 2.38 16.50
N PHE A 200 8.79 1.32 16.97
CA PHE A 200 8.70 -0.02 16.39
C PHE A 200 7.65 -0.83 17.15
N PHE A 201 6.68 -1.38 16.42
CA PHE A 201 5.52 -2.05 16.99
C PHE A 201 5.31 -3.44 16.40
N ASN A 202 5.23 -4.45 17.25
CA ASN A 202 4.79 -5.78 16.85
C ASN A 202 3.27 -5.91 17.13
N VAL A 203 2.48 -6.24 16.12
CA VAL A 203 1.02 -6.39 16.27
C VAL A 203 0.62 -7.51 17.24
N ARG A 204 1.56 -8.40 17.63
CA ARG A 204 1.34 -9.43 18.63
C ARG A 204 1.34 -8.89 20.06
N ASP A 205 1.93 -7.72 20.27
CA ASP A 205 2.02 -7.08 21.60
C ASP A 205 0.68 -6.51 22.06
N GLY A 206 -0.31 -6.45 21.16
CA GLY A 206 -1.67 -6.03 21.53
C GLY A 206 -1.85 -4.52 21.63
N TRP A 207 -2.81 -4.11 22.48
CA TRP A 207 -3.25 -2.72 22.58
C TRP A 207 -2.30 -1.83 23.37
N GLU A 208 -1.75 -2.33 24.47
CA GLU A 208 -1.07 -1.55 25.49
C GLU A 208 0.04 -0.65 24.91
N PRO A 209 1.06 -1.16 24.17
CA PRO A 209 2.13 -0.31 23.69
C PRO A 209 1.66 0.67 22.61
N LEU A 210 0.65 0.29 21.82
CA LEU A 210 0.09 1.18 20.81
C LEU A 210 -0.70 2.33 21.44
N CYS A 211 -1.48 2.04 22.47
CA CYS A 211 -2.25 3.02 23.21
C CYS A 211 -1.37 4.00 23.98
N GLU A 212 -0.32 3.47 24.64
CA GLU A 212 0.70 4.31 25.32
C GLU A 212 1.36 5.29 24.36
N ALA A 213 1.82 4.81 23.18
CA ALA A 213 2.47 5.65 22.19
C ALA A 213 1.55 6.76 21.64
N LEU A 214 0.24 6.52 21.59
CA LEU A 214 -0.76 7.46 21.08
C LEU A 214 -1.39 8.32 22.19
N GLY A 215 -1.10 8.04 23.47
CA GLY A 215 -1.74 8.70 24.61
C GLY A 215 -3.26 8.45 24.68
N LEU A 216 -3.68 7.22 24.36
CA LEU A 216 -5.09 6.80 24.31
C LEU A 216 -5.35 5.65 25.27
N ASP A 217 -6.58 5.53 25.73
CA ASP A 217 -7.00 4.40 26.58
C ASP A 217 -7.11 3.10 25.77
N VAL A 218 -6.83 1.98 26.44
CA VAL A 218 -7.04 0.65 25.87
C VAL A 218 -8.54 0.38 25.70
N PRO A 219 -8.98 -0.03 24.48
CA PRO A 219 -10.40 -0.30 24.22
C PRO A 219 -10.92 -1.44 25.09
N LYS A 220 -11.94 -1.19 25.91
CA LYS A 220 -12.51 -2.17 26.82
C LYS A 220 -13.35 -3.21 26.06
N GLY A 221 -13.09 -4.49 26.30
CA GLY A 221 -13.88 -5.59 25.72
C GLY A 221 -13.65 -5.81 24.21
N ILE A 222 -12.65 -5.19 23.62
CA ILE A 222 -12.30 -5.35 22.19
C ILE A 222 -10.93 -6.01 22.10
N GLU A 223 -10.88 -7.20 21.53
CA GLU A 223 -9.62 -7.87 21.24
C GLU A 223 -8.85 -7.11 20.14
N PHE A 224 -7.49 -7.19 20.20
CA PHE A 224 -6.66 -6.59 19.15
C PHE A 224 -6.97 -7.26 17.79
N PRO A 225 -7.23 -6.47 16.74
CA PRO A 225 -7.64 -6.99 15.43
C PRO A 225 -6.62 -7.96 14.83
N ARG A 226 -7.08 -9.14 14.39
CA ARG A 226 -6.27 -10.15 13.69
C ARG A 226 -6.81 -10.36 12.29
N VAL A 227 -6.21 -9.69 11.32
CA VAL A 227 -6.62 -9.80 9.90
C VAL A 227 -5.76 -10.85 9.21
N ASN A 228 -6.38 -11.91 8.68
CA ASN A 228 -5.69 -12.86 7.82
C ASN A 228 -5.54 -12.28 6.40
N GLU A 229 -4.58 -11.40 6.26
CA GLU A 229 -4.32 -10.67 5.02
C GLU A 229 -3.90 -11.62 3.87
N ARG A 230 -3.20 -12.73 4.17
CA ARG A 230 -2.76 -13.69 3.15
C ARG A 230 -3.97 -14.32 2.43
N ALA A 231 -4.89 -14.89 3.19
CA ALA A 231 -6.09 -15.49 2.61
C ALA A 231 -6.93 -14.47 1.84
N ALA A 232 -7.04 -13.24 2.36
CA ALA A 232 -7.77 -12.17 1.69
C ALA A 232 -7.14 -11.77 0.36
N ILE A 233 -5.80 -11.70 0.26
CA ILE A 233 -5.08 -11.41 -0.99
C ILE A 233 -5.25 -12.56 -1.98
N GLU A 234 -5.14 -13.81 -1.56
CA GLU A 234 -5.31 -14.98 -2.44
C GLU A 234 -6.71 -15.03 -3.06
N VAL A 235 -7.75 -14.81 -2.24
CA VAL A 235 -9.14 -14.74 -2.73
C VAL A 235 -9.30 -13.59 -3.72
N PHE A 236 -8.84 -12.39 -3.36
CA PHE A 236 -8.91 -11.22 -4.22
C PHE A 236 -8.19 -11.45 -5.56
N ALA A 237 -6.98 -11.99 -5.55
CA ALA A 237 -6.20 -12.26 -6.76
C ALA A 237 -6.94 -13.23 -7.69
N LYS A 238 -7.49 -14.33 -7.16
CA LYS A 238 -8.31 -15.27 -7.94
C LYS A 238 -9.52 -14.59 -8.56
N GLU A 239 -10.25 -13.77 -7.78
CA GLU A 239 -11.39 -13.02 -8.30
C GLU A 239 -11.00 -12.08 -9.44
N GLN A 240 -9.87 -11.36 -9.33
CA GLN A 240 -9.43 -10.46 -10.40
C GLN A 240 -9.06 -11.23 -11.67
N VAL A 241 -8.39 -12.37 -11.56
CA VAL A 241 -8.08 -13.23 -12.71
C VAL A 241 -9.38 -13.70 -13.39
N VAL A 242 -10.33 -14.22 -12.64
CA VAL A 242 -11.62 -14.67 -13.21
C VAL A 242 -12.37 -13.50 -13.88
N LYS A 243 -12.47 -12.35 -13.21
CA LYS A 243 -13.12 -11.14 -13.77
C LYS A 243 -12.43 -10.69 -15.06
N GLY A 244 -11.10 -10.73 -15.10
CA GLY A 244 -10.32 -10.38 -16.28
C GLY A 244 -10.59 -11.31 -17.47
N LEU A 245 -10.56 -12.62 -17.24
CA LEU A 245 -10.86 -13.63 -18.26
C LEU A 245 -12.28 -13.49 -18.80
N VAL A 246 -13.27 -13.30 -17.93
CA VAL A 246 -14.67 -13.08 -18.34
C VAL A 246 -14.79 -11.82 -19.21
N ARG A 247 -14.15 -10.71 -18.83
CA ARG A 247 -14.17 -9.49 -19.65
C ARG A 247 -13.49 -9.67 -21.00
N TRP A 248 -12.37 -10.38 -21.05
CA TRP A 248 -11.72 -10.72 -22.32
C TRP A 248 -12.63 -11.57 -23.19
N PHE A 249 -13.30 -12.58 -22.63
CA PHE A 249 -14.28 -13.40 -23.36
C PHE A 249 -15.38 -12.53 -23.97
N ILE A 250 -15.97 -11.63 -23.20
CA ILE A 250 -17.02 -10.71 -23.71
C ILE A 250 -16.48 -9.80 -24.83
N ILE A 251 -15.28 -9.25 -24.68
CA ILE A 251 -14.66 -8.37 -25.68
C ILE A 251 -14.43 -9.16 -27.00
N LEU A 252 -13.85 -10.36 -26.91
CA LEU A 252 -13.54 -11.17 -28.06
C LEU A 252 -14.81 -11.63 -28.81
N THR A 253 -15.84 -12.05 -28.08
CA THR A 253 -17.13 -12.42 -28.71
C THR A 253 -17.81 -11.25 -29.38
N ALA A 254 -17.76 -10.05 -28.78
CA ALA A 254 -18.26 -8.82 -29.40
C ALA A 254 -17.50 -8.48 -30.70
N ILE A 255 -16.18 -8.56 -30.69
CA ILE A 255 -15.34 -8.32 -31.88
C ILE A 255 -15.69 -9.31 -33.00
N ILE A 256 -15.79 -10.60 -32.70
CA ILE A 256 -16.17 -11.64 -33.67
C ILE A 256 -17.56 -11.37 -34.24
N GLY A 257 -18.53 -11.02 -33.41
CA GLY A 257 -19.89 -10.67 -33.85
C GLY A 257 -19.94 -9.49 -34.81
N VAL A 258 -19.22 -8.39 -34.49
CA VAL A 258 -19.11 -7.22 -35.39
C VAL A 258 -18.45 -7.60 -36.71
N TRP A 259 -17.37 -8.40 -36.67
CA TRP A 259 -16.67 -8.84 -37.86
C TRP A 259 -17.56 -9.72 -38.76
N GLN A 260 -18.36 -10.63 -38.19
CA GLN A 260 -19.31 -11.45 -38.96
C GLN A 260 -20.42 -10.62 -39.61
N ILE A 261 -20.90 -9.57 -38.93
CA ILE A 261 -21.89 -8.64 -39.53
C ILE A 261 -21.26 -7.90 -40.73
N TRP A 262 -20.04 -7.40 -40.54
CA TRP A 262 -19.32 -6.66 -41.61
C TRP A 262 -19.04 -7.52 -42.84
N LEU A 263 -18.77 -8.81 -42.69
CA LEU A 263 -18.55 -9.76 -43.80
C LEU A 263 -19.84 -10.08 -44.58
N ARG A 264 -21.02 -9.77 -44.03
CA ARG A 264 -22.32 -10.04 -44.65
C ARG A 264 -22.92 -8.81 -45.35
N LEU A 265 -22.35 -7.64 -45.12
CA LEU A 265 -22.67 -6.37 -45.82
C LEU A 265 -21.80 -6.19 -47.07
#